data_b459e9ce222571014fc74ef25219e14b
#
_entry.id   b459e9ce222571014fc74ef25219e14b
#
_cell.length_a   1.000
_cell.length_b   1.000
_cell.length_c   1.000
_cell.angle_alpha   90.00
_cell.angle_beta   90.00
_cell.angle_gamma   90.00
#
_symmetry.space_group_name_H-M   'P 1'
#
loop_
_entity.id
_entity.type
_entity.pdbx_description
1 polymer ?
#
loop_
_entity_poly.entity_id
_entity_poly.type
_entity_poly.pdbx_seq_one_letter_code
_entity_poly.pdbx_strand_id
1 'polypeptide(L)'
;MRGPHHHLIIGDGASAAALAETLVLTSGDQLTILGANAGQFGKGMAYADHPSAAPWRYAYLLNSPSGAFGESFVEWFEANWGDIRSRIAAYQPRWLDFAADHLDAGDFGAVFAPRAVFGDYLAEIGQGILAMHAEAGVRVQQRTALATDLAKDEHGFRITLATGEVIRADRVDVATGGPSPQRFGADSGPTAFTT
;
A
#
# COMPACT_ATOMS: atom_id res chain seq x y z
N MET A 1 -16.01 29.95 7.73
CA MET A 1 -15.02 29.04 7.13
C MET A 1 -14.51 28.15 8.25
N ARG A 2 -14.47 26.83 8.07
CA ARG A 2 -13.87 25.90 9.03
C ARG A 2 -12.34 26.10 8.98
N GLY A 3 -11.65 25.96 10.12
CA GLY A 3 -10.19 25.97 10.14
C GLY A 3 -9.58 24.77 9.42
N PRO A 4 -8.24 24.80 9.14
CA PRO A 4 -7.53 23.66 8.58
C PRO A 4 -7.77 22.38 9.39
N HIS A 5 -7.97 21.26 8.72
CA HIS A 5 -8.26 19.97 9.32
C HIS A 5 -7.10 19.01 9.08
N HIS A 6 -6.65 18.30 10.11
CA HIS A 6 -5.60 17.28 10.01
C HIS A 6 -6.21 15.89 9.99
N HIS A 7 -6.11 15.22 8.85
CA HIS A 7 -6.51 13.84 8.66
C HIS A 7 -5.25 12.95 8.66
N LEU A 8 -5.24 11.90 9.46
CA LEU A 8 -4.14 10.96 9.55
C LEU A 8 -4.62 9.54 9.21
N ILE A 9 -3.92 8.84 8.34
CA ILE A 9 -4.15 7.43 8.00
C ILE A 9 -2.99 6.61 8.59
N ILE A 10 -3.32 5.63 9.45
CA ILE A 10 -2.37 4.64 9.97
C ILE A 10 -2.42 3.42 9.07
N GLY A 11 -1.40 3.25 8.25
CA GLY A 11 -1.27 2.22 7.22
C GLY A 11 -0.79 2.81 5.90
N ASP A 12 -0.09 2.00 5.11
CA ASP A 12 0.53 2.40 3.83
C ASP A 12 0.22 1.44 2.69
N GLY A 13 -0.73 0.52 2.90
CA GLY A 13 -1.15 -0.48 1.91
C GLY A 13 -2.27 -0.02 0.98
N ALA A 14 -2.74 -0.94 0.12
CA ALA A 14 -3.80 -0.70 -0.85
C ALA A 14 -5.10 -0.16 -0.22
N SER A 15 -5.48 -0.66 0.96
CA SER A 15 -6.66 -0.15 1.69
C SER A 15 -6.49 1.31 2.13
N ALA A 16 -5.29 1.70 2.53
CA ALA A 16 -4.98 3.08 2.88
C ALA A 16 -5.02 4.00 1.64
N ALA A 17 -4.53 3.51 0.49
CA ALA A 17 -4.58 4.24 -0.77
C ALA A 17 -6.03 4.42 -1.24
N ALA A 18 -6.83 3.35 -1.27
CA ALA A 18 -8.24 3.43 -1.62
C ALA A 18 -9.03 4.38 -0.70
N LEU A 19 -8.72 4.39 0.60
CA LEU A 19 -9.32 5.33 1.53
C LEU A 19 -8.90 6.77 1.20
N ALA A 20 -7.60 7.01 0.98
CA ALA A 20 -7.08 8.35 0.66
C ALA A 20 -7.74 8.93 -0.62
N GLU A 21 -7.99 8.09 -1.62
CA GLU A 21 -8.68 8.48 -2.86
C GLU A 21 -10.09 9.02 -2.60
N THR A 22 -10.79 8.47 -1.61
CA THR A 22 -12.18 8.87 -1.28
C THR A 22 -12.27 10.11 -0.39
N LEU A 23 -11.14 10.61 0.14
CA LEU A 23 -11.17 11.75 1.04
C LEU A 23 -11.50 13.05 0.32
N VAL A 24 -12.42 13.80 0.89
CA VAL A 24 -12.75 15.15 0.46
C VAL A 24 -12.02 16.14 1.37
N LEU A 25 -10.80 16.53 0.95
CA LEU A 25 -9.97 17.51 1.63
C LEU A 25 -9.95 18.82 0.84
N THR A 26 -9.68 19.93 1.53
CA THR A 26 -9.68 21.26 0.94
C THR A 26 -8.32 21.93 1.13
N SER A 27 -8.05 22.98 0.35
CA SER A 27 -6.82 23.74 0.47
C SER A 27 -6.58 24.20 1.92
N GLY A 28 -5.36 23.96 2.39
CA GLY A 28 -4.93 24.25 3.76
C GLY A 28 -5.11 23.05 4.74
N ASP A 29 -5.93 22.05 4.40
CA ASP A 29 -6.00 20.81 5.18
C ASP A 29 -4.66 20.06 5.15
N GLN A 30 -4.46 19.12 6.06
CA GLN A 30 -3.28 18.25 6.13
C GLN A 30 -3.70 16.80 6.03
N LEU A 31 -2.99 16.02 5.21
CA LEU A 31 -3.07 14.58 5.11
C LEU A 31 -1.73 13.96 5.53
N THR A 32 -1.75 13.12 6.56
CA THR A 32 -0.56 12.38 6.97
C THR A 32 -0.78 10.88 6.75
N ILE A 33 0.12 10.25 6.00
CA ILE A 33 0.22 8.80 5.87
C ILE A 33 1.30 8.32 6.83
N LEU A 34 0.93 7.46 7.76
CA LEU A 34 1.82 6.88 8.77
C LEU A 34 1.91 5.37 8.57
N GLY A 35 3.07 4.84 8.21
CA GLY A 35 3.25 3.42 7.97
C GLY A 35 4.70 2.97 8.01
N ALA A 36 4.94 1.67 7.92
CA ALA A 36 6.29 1.10 7.94
C ALA A 36 7.09 1.43 6.67
N ASN A 37 6.39 1.60 5.53
CA ASN A 37 6.96 1.89 4.22
C ASN A 37 6.21 3.05 3.55
N ALA A 38 5.96 4.14 4.28
CA ALA A 38 5.14 5.24 3.78
C ALA A 38 5.63 5.82 2.43
N GLY A 39 6.93 5.73 2.12
CA GLY A 39 7.50 6.11 0.83
C GLY A 39 7.08 5.20 -0.34
N GLN A 40 6.50 4.03 -0.05
CA GLN A 40 5.92 3.10 -1.02
C GLN A 40 4.41 2.97 -0.82
N PHE A 41 3.75 4.09 -0.59
CA PHE A 41 2.33 4.16 -0.34
C PHE A 41 1.52 3.45 -1.43
N GLY A 42 0.60 2.59 -1.03
CA GLY A 42 -0.16 1.69 -1.87
C GLY A 42 0.30 0.23 -1.80
N LYS A 43 1.61 -0.06 -1.66
CA LYS A 43 2.13 -1.42 -1.62
C LYS A 43 1.74 -2.18 -0.34
N GLY A 44 1.89 -1.56 0.82
CA GLY A 44 1.78 -2.23 2.10
C GLY A 44 2.72 -3.42 2.22
N MET A 45 2.54 -4.23 3.26
CA MET A 45 3.43 -5.38 3.53
C MET A 45 3.33 -6.50 2.48
N ALA A 46 2.15 -6.69 1.87
CA ALA A 46 1.92 -7.80 0.94
C ALA A 46 2.66 -7.66 -0.39
N TYR A 47 2.95 -6.43 -0.79
CA TYR A 47 3.56 -6.08 -2.08
C TYR A 47 4.83 -5.24 -1.94
N ALA A 48 5.25 -4.93 -0.70
CA ALA A 48 6.45 -4.13 -0.44
C ALA A 48 7.72 -4.83 -0.93
N ASP A 49 8.67 -4.01 -1.36
CA ASP A 49 10.02 -4.47 -1.65
C ASP A 49 10.77 -4.67 -0.33
N HIS A 50 11.08 -5.91 -0.02
CA HIS A 50 11.93 -6.22 1.12
C HIS A 50 13.38 -6.36 0.65
N PRO A 51 14.34 -5.58 1.16
CA PRO A 51 15.74 -5.59 0.68
C PRO A 51 16.39 -6.97 0.72
N SER A 52 16.09 -7.77 1.75
CA SER A 52 16.59 -9.14 1.89
C SER A 52 15.88 -10.16 0.98
N ALA A 53 14.78 -9.78 0.34
CA ALA A 53 13.96 -10.66 -0.50
C ALA A 53 14.03 -10.28 -1.98
N ALA A 54 14.95 -9.41 -2.39
CA ALA A 54 15.05 -8.93 -3.78
C ALA A 54 15.03 -10.04 -4.85
N PRO A 55 15.76 -11.17 -4.71
CA PRO A 55 15.67 -12.28 -5.67
C PRO A 55 14.32 -13.00 -5.66
N TRP A 56 13.59 -12.97 -4.55
CA TRP A 56 12.35 -13.70 -4.34
C TRP A 56 11.11 -12.88 -4.64
N ARG A 57 11.22 -11.57 -4.80
CA ARG A 57 10.08 -10.66 -5.01
C ARG A 57 9.21 -11.04 -6.20
N TYR A 58 9.78 -11.68 -7.23
CA TYR A 58 9.08 -12.15 -8.41
C TYR A 58 8.62 -13.61 -8.31
N ALA A 59 8.98 -14.34 -7.26
CA ALA A 59 8.57 -15.72 -7.05
C ALA A 59 7.13 -15.86 -6.54
N TYR A 60 6.62 -14.85 -5.85
CA TYR A 60 5.25 -14.84 -5.36
C TYR A 60 4.31 -14.27 -6.39
N LEU A 61 3.38 -15.09 -6.87
CA LEU A 61 2.39 -14.70 -7.86
C LEU A 61 1.11 -14.17 -7.21
N LEU A 62 0.34 -13.41 -7.96
CA LEU A 62 -1.03 -13.09 -7.62
C LEU A 62 -1.86 -14.37 -7.54
N ASN A 63 -2.90 -14.36 -6.70
CA ASN A 63 -3.77 -15.54 -6.51
C ASN A 63 -4.80 -15.72 -7.65
N SER A 64 -4.90 -14.73 -8.53
CA SER A 64 -5.80 -14.70 -9.68
C SER A 64 -5.07 -14.14 -10.89
N PRO A 65 -5.54 -14.41 -12.12
CA PRO A 65 -5.02 -13.75 -13.31
C PRO A 65 -5.10 -12.22 -13.21
N SER A 66 -4.21 -11.53 -13.89
CA SER A 66 -4.08 -10.07 -13.83
C SER A 66 -5.39 -9.33 -14.15
N GLY A 67 -6.19 -9.84 -15.08
CA GLY A 67 -7.49 -9.28 -15.43
C GLY A 67 -8.51 -9.26 -14.28
N ALA A 68 -8.37 -10.14 -13.28
CA ALA A 68 -9.23 -10.12 -12.08
C ALA A 68 -8.98 -8.91 -11.16
N PHE A 69 -7.87 -8.18 -11.35
CA PHE A 69 -7.52 -6.98 -10.58
C PHE A 69 -7.94 -5.68 -11.27
N GLY A 70 -8.58 -5.77 -12.44
CA GLY A 70 -9.11 -4.64 -13.19
C GLY A 70 -8.35 -4.33 -14.48
N GLU A 71 -9.04 -3.72 -15.42
CA GLU A 71 -8.53 -3.36 -16.73
C GLU A 71 -7.34 -2.39 -16.63
N SER A 72 -7.42 -1.40 -15.75
CA SER A 72 -6.35 -0.41 -15.54
C SER A 72 -5.01 -1.04 -15.12
N PHE A 73 -5.04 -2.14 -14.36
CA PHE A 73 -3.80 -2.86 -14.05
C PHE A 73 -3.25 -3.58 -15.29
N VAL A 74 -4.11 -4.19 -16.10
CA VAL A 74 -3.70 -4.88 -17.33
C VAL A 74 -3.07 -3.91 -18.32
N GLU A 75 -3.72 -2.77 -18.57
CA GLU A 75 -3.19 -1.70 -19.43
C GLU A 75 -1.85 -1.16 -18.92
N TRP A 76 -1.73 -0.91 -17.62
CA TRP A 76 -0.48 -0.48 -17.00
C TRP A 76 0.63 -1.54 -17.15
N PHE A 77 0.28 -2.82 -16.95
CA PHE A 77 1.22 -3.94 -17.06
C PHE A 77 1.78 -4.04 -18.50
N GLU A 78 0.89 -3.96 -19.49
CA GLU A 78 1.25 -3.96 -20.90
C GLU A 78 2.13 -2.75 -21.26
N ALA A 79 1.71 -1.55 -20.87
CA ALA A 79 2.44 -0.31 -21.14
C ALA A 79 3.87 -0.31 -20.56
N ASN A 80 4.08 -0.97 -19.41
CA ASN A 80 5.38 -1.06 -18.74
C ASN A 80 6.13 -2.38 -19.02
N TRP A 81 5.64 -3.21 -19.96
CA TRP A 81 6.13 -4.56 -20.17
C TRP A 81 7.62 -4.64 -20.44
N GLY A 82 8.21 -3.74 -21.22
CA GLY A 82 9.63 -3.76 -21.56
C GLY A 82 10.56 -3.72 -20.34
N ASP A 83 10.27 -2.82 -19.40
CA ASP A 83 11.01 -2.70 -18.14
C ASP A 83 10.74 -3.87 -17.20
N ILE A 84 9.47 -4.23 -17.04
CA ILE A 84 9.04 -5.36 -16.20
C ILE A 84 9.68 -6.65 -16.67
N ARG A 85 9.66 -6.93 -17.98
CA ARG A 85 10.30 -8.12 -18.59
C ARG A 85 11.78 -8.18 -18.25
N SER A 86 12.49 -7.06 -18.37
CA SER A 86 13.94 -6.99 -18.10
C SER A 86 14.23 -7.32 -16.63
N ARG A 87 13.43 -6.82 -15.70
CA ARG A 87 13.56 -7.11 -14.27
C ARG A 87 13.22 -8.57 -13.94
N ILE A 88 12.16 -9.11 -14.54
CA ILE A 88 11.78 -10.53 -14.33
C ILE A 88 12.86 -11.45 -14.92
N ALA A 89 13.40 -11.15 -16.09
CA ALA A 89 14.47 -11.94 -16.71
C ALA A 89 15.72 -12.05 -15.82
N ALA A 90 16.03 -10.99 -15.07
CA ALA A 90 17.16 -10.97 -14.16
C ALA A 90 16.96 -11.84 -12.89
N TYR A 91 15.72 -11.99 -12.41
CA TYR A 91 15.44 -12.60 -11.11
C TYR A 91 14.60 -13.89 -11.19
N GLN A 92 13.72 -14.02 -12.16
CA GLN A 92 12.79 -15.16 -12.30
C GLN A 92 12.52 -15.50 -13.78
N PRO A 93 13.55 -15.89 -14.57
CA PRO A 93 13.38 -16.16 -16.00
C PRO A 93 12.36 -17.27 -16.29
N ARG A 94 12.22 -18.28 -15.42
CA ARG A 94 11.25 -19.37 -15.60
C ARG A 94 9.81 -18.89 -15.64
N TRP A 95 9.49 -17.76 -15.01
CA TRP A 95 8.15 -17.20 -15.10
C TRP A 95 7.86 -16.72 -16.54
N LEU A 96 8.86 -16.18 -17.24
CA LEU A 96 8.71 -15.76 -18.64
C LEU A 96 8.38 -16.94 -19.53
N ASP A 97 9.05 -18.10 -19.32
CA ASP A 97 8.76 -19.33 -20.07
C ASP A 97 7.33 -19.81 -19.79
N PHE A 98 6.90 -19.76 -18.52
CA PHE A 98 5.55 -20.16 -18.10
C PHE A 98 4.46 -19.26 -18.69
N ALA A 99 4.69 -17.97 -18.81
CA ALA A 99 3.72 -16.99 -19.26
C ALA A 99 3.81 -16.71 -20.79
N ALA A 100 4.77 -17.33 -21.50
CA ALA A 100 5.12 -16.98 -22.88
C ALA A 100 3.93 -16.97 -23.82
N ASP A 101 3.11 -18.02 -23.84
CA ASP A 101 1.98 -18.16 -24.78
C ASP A 101 0.98 -17.00 -24.66
N HIS A 102 0.68 -16.56 -23.43
CA HIS A 102 -0.21 -15.42 -23.19
C HIS A 102 0.44 -14.09 -23.55
N LEU A 103 1.71 -13.90 -23.15
CA LEU A 103 2.44 -12.65 -23.39
C LEU A 103 2.69 -12.42 -24.90
N ASP A 104 3.03 -13.48 -25.63
CA ASP A 104 3.23 -13.43 -27.09
C ASP A 104 1.91 -13.17 -27.84
N ALA A 105 0.79 -13.61 -27.28
CA ALA A 105 -0.54 -13.29 -27.78
C ALA A 105 -1.06 -11.89 -27.36
N GLY A 106 -0.32 -11.14 -26.52
CA GLY A 106 -0.76 -9.87 -25.97
C GLY A 106 -1.84 -9.99 -24.88
N ASP A 107 -2.08 -11.20 -24.37
CA ASP A 107 -3.10 -11.49 -23.36
C ASP A 107 -2.53 -11.34 -21.94
N PHE A 108 -2.18 -10.09 -21.58
CA PHE A 108 -1.68 -9.74 -20.24
C PHE A 108 -2.71 -10.01 -19.14
N GLY A 109 -3.99 -10.04 -19.48
CA GLY A 109 -5.07 -10.30 -18.53
C GLY A 109 -5.11 -11.74 -18.01
N ALA A 110 -4.65 -12.71 -18.82
CA ALA A 110 -4.69 -14.13 -18.45
C ALA A 110 -3.50 -14.58 -17.59
N VAL A 111 -2.42 -13.79 -17.49
CA VAL A 111 -1.23 -14.20 -16.74
C VAL A 111 -1.39 -13.95 -15.23
N PHE A 112 -0.80 -14.83 -14.43
CA PHE A 112 -0.63 -14.63 -12.99
C PHE A 112 0.64 -13.81 -12.75
N ALA A 113 0.50 -12.49 -12.71
CA ALA A 113 1.63 -11.59 -12.54
C ALA A 113 2.34 -11.79 -11.18
N PRO A 114 3.67 -11.56 -11.11
CA PRO A 114 4.36 -11.49 -9.82
C PRO A 114 3.75 -10.38 -8.93
N ARG A 115 3.61 -10.64 -7.63
CA ARG A 115 3.08 -9.66 -6.66
C ARG A 115 3.87 -8.36 -6.65
N ALA A 116 5.18 -8.43 -6.90
CA ALA A 116 6.01 -7.24 -6.98
C ALA A 116 5.59 -6.31 -8.13
N VAL A 117 5.17 -6.87 -9.28
CA VAL A 117 4.66 -6.08 -10.42
C VAL A 117 3.38 -5.35 -10.03
N PHE A 118 2.43 -6.06 -9.41
CA PHE A 118 1.21 -5.43 -8.91
C PHE A 118 1.50 -4.39 -7.82
N GLY A 119 2.51 -4.64 -6.98
CA GLY A 119 2.98 -3.68 -5.98
C GLY A 119 3.50 -2.39 -6.61
N ASP A 120 4.23 -2.47 -7.72
CA ASP A 120 4.72 -1.28 -8.43
C ASP A 120 3.55 -0.45 -8.99
N TYR A 121 2.55 -1.10 -9.58
CA TYR A 121 1.31 -0.46 -9.99
C TYR A 121 0.59 0.24 -8.83
N LEU A 122 0.42 -0.44 -7.69
CA LEU A 122 -0.22 0.14 -6.50
C LEU A 122 0.56 1.34 -5.93
N ALA A 123 1.89 1.31 -5.99
CA ALA A 123 2.70 2.44 -5.56
C ALA A 123 2.51 3.66 -6.48
N GLU A 124 2.46 3.44 -7.79
CA GLU A 124 2.21 4.52 -8.75
C GLU A 124 0.83 5.16 -8.53
N ILE A 125 -0.21 4.35 -8.38
CA ILE A 125 -1.56 4.83 -8.02
C ILE A 125 -1.53 5.59 -6.69
N GLY A 126 -0.90 5.03 -5.67
CA GLY A 126 -0.80 5.69 -4.35
C GLY A 126 -0.11 7.05 -4.42
N GLN A 127 1.00 7.17 -5.15
CA GLN A 127 1.67 8.46 -5.34
C GLN A 127 0.81 9.44 -6.16
N GLY A 128 0.10 8.96 -7.18
CA GLY A 128 -0.85 9.78 -7.94
C GLY A 128 -1.97 10.36 -7.06
N ILE A 129 -2.53 9.57 -6.14
CA ILE A 129 -3.54 10.03 -5.18
C ILE A 129 -2.96 11.13 -4.27
N LEU A 130 -1.75 10.94 -3.75
CA LEU A 130 -1.11 11.94 -2.89
C LEU A 130 -0.79 13.24 -3.66
N ALA A 131 -0.35 13.12 -4.92
CA ALA A 131 -0.10 14.25 -5.80
C ALA A 131 -1.40 15.04 -6.07
N MET A 132 -2.50 14.35 -6.35
CA MET A 132 -3.82 14.98 -6.53
C MET A 132 -4.22 15.84 -5.32
N HIS A 133 -4.04 15.31 -4.10
CA HIS A 133 -4.32 16.08 -2.89
C HIS A 133 -3.37 17.28 -2.75
N ALA A 134 -2.08 17.11 -3.04
CA ALA A 134 -1.11 18.21 -2.99
C ALA A 134 -1.45 19.34 -3.99
N GLU A 135 -1.85 18.98 -5.21
CA GLU A 135 -2.31 19.93 -6.24
C GLU A 135 -3.58 20.69 -5.82
N ALA A 136 -4.46 20.04 -5.05
CA ALA A 136 -5.62 20.68 -4.43
C ALA A 136 -5.27 21.62 -3.25
N GLY A 137 -3.98 21.75 -2.91
CA GLY A 137 -3.49 22.62 -1.84
C GLY A 137 -3.52 21.98 -0.45
N VAL A 138 -3.67 20.65 -0.35
CA VAL A 138 -3.55 19.89 0.88
C VAL A 138 -2.07 19.69 1.21
N ARG A 139 -1.69 19.83 2.48
CA ARG A 139 -0.34 19.51 2.96
C ARG A 139 -0.20 18.01 3.16
N VAL A 140 0.40 17.33 2.20
CA VAL A 140 0.62 15.88 2.26
C VAL A 140 1.94 15.56 2.94
N GLN A 141 1.92 14.62 3.89
CA GLN A 141 3.10 14.10 4.57
C GLN A 141 3.09 12.57 4.58
N GLN A 142 4.20 11.96 4.20
CA GLN A 142 4.46 10.53 4.34
C GLN A 142 5.48 10.34 5.47
N ARG A 143 5.11 9.56 6.50
CA ARG A 143 5.96 9.33 7.67
C ARG A 143 6.19 7.84 7.88
N THR A 144 7.44 7.43 7.75
CA THR A 144 7.85 6.06 8.12
C THR A 144 8.03 5.99 9.62
N ALA A 145 7.00 5.47 10.31
CA ALA A 145 7.02 5.27 11.76
C ALA A 145 5.96 4.25 12.17
N LEU A 146 6.12 3.70 13.37
CA LEU A 146 5.18 2.76 13.97
C LEU A 146 4.33 3.49 15.02
N ALA A 147 3.01 3.51 14.85
CA ALA A 147 2.06 3.91 15.89
C ALA A 147 1.94 2.80 16.93
N THR A 148 2.08 3.14 18.21
CA THR A 148 1.99 2.19 19.33
C THR A 148 0.76 2.41 20.18
N ASP A 149 0.16 3.60 20.14
CA ASP A 149 -1.06 3.93 20.87
C ASP A 149 -1.89 4.96 20.10
N LEU A 150 -3.20 4.86 20.26
CA LEU A 150 -4.19 5.78 19.71
C LEU A 150 -5.23 6.09 20.79
N ALA A 151 -5.29 7.33 21.22
CA ALA A 151 -6.28 7.83 22.20
C ALA A 151 -7.08 8.98 21.60
N LYS A 152 -8.32 9.12 22.05
CA LYS A 152 -9.19 10.28 21.74
C LYS A 152 -9.40 11.11 22.99
N ASP A 153 -9.26 12.42 22.86
CA ASP A 153 -9.56 13.40 23.90
C ASP A 153 -10.50 14.50 23.37
N GLU A 154 -10.75 15.54 24.15
CA GLU A 154 -11.59 16.69 23.77
C GLU A 154 -11.01 17.53 22.61
N HIS A 155 -9.72 17.37 22.32
CA HIS A 155 -9.01 18.09 21.25
C HIS A 155 -8.77 17.23 19.98
N GLY A 156 -9.37 16.04 19.89
CA GLY A 156 -9.25 15.13 18.76
C GLY A 156 -8.50 13.84 19.10
N PHE A 157 -7.67 13.36 18.20
CA PHE A 157 -6.91 12.11 18.34
C PHE A 157 -5.45 12.39 18.65
N ARG A 158 -4.89 11.55 19.51
CA ARG A 158 -3.47 11.53 19.88
C ARG A 158 -2.88 10.19 19.51
N ILE A 159 -1.87 10.21 18.64
CA ILE A 159 -1.18 9.04 18.15
C ILE A 159 0.23 9.05 18.74
N THR A 160 0.57 8.03 19.53
CA THR A 160 1.92 7.85 20.09
C THR A 160 2.72 6.96 19.15
N LEU A 161 3.92 7.40 18.77
CA LEU A 161 4.84 6.63 17.96
C LEU A 161 5.79 5.79 18.84
N ALA A 162 6.40 4.76 18.26
CA ALA A 162 7.41 3.94 18.95
C ALA A 162 8.63 4.74 19.46
N THR A 163 8.87 5.92 18.89
CA THR A 163 9.90 6.86 19.33
C THR A 163 9.52 7.67 20.58
N GLY A 164 8.25 7.58 21.03
CA GLY A 164 7.68 8.43 22.07
C GLY A 164 7.14 9.77 21.54
N GLU A 165 7.35 10.10 20.28
CA GLU A 165 6.74 11.28 19.66
C GLU A 165 5.21 11.14 19.64
N VAL A 166 4.50 12.26 19.82
CA VAL A 166 3.04 12.32 19.75
C VAL A 166 2.61 13.20 18.58
N ILE A 167 1.73 12.64 17.73
CA ILE A 167 1.06 13.37 16.65
C ILE A 167 -0.39 13.62 17.08
N ARG A 168 -0.92 14.81 16.78
CA ARG A 168 -2.35 15.12 16.93
C ARG A 168 -3.02 15.21 15.58
N ALA A 169 -4.26 14.70 15.50
CA ALA A 169 -5.08 14.78 14.30
C ALA A 169 -6.55 14.97 14.68
N ASP A 170 -7.31 15.63 13.81
CA ASP A 170 -8.75 15.81 13.98
C ASP A 170 -9.51 14.53 13.60
N ARG A 171 -8.97 13.77 12.66
CA ARG A 171 -9.50 12.48 12.23
C ARG A 171 -8.37 11.47 12.02
N VAL A 172 -8.64 10.23 12.41
CA VAL A 172 -7.73 9.09 12.20
C VAL A 172 -8.51 7.94 11.61
N ASP A 173 -7.99 7.40 10.52
CA ASP A 173 -8.43 6.14 9.95
C ASP A 173 -7.31 5.09 10.10
N VAL A 174 -7.69 3.87 10.51
CA VAL A 174 -6.74 2.77 10.73
C VAL A 174 -6.89 1.74 9.62
N ALA A 175 -5.88 1.64 8.77
CA ALA A 175 -5.83 0.76 7.60
C ALA A 175 -4.57 -0.14 7.63
N THR A 176 -4.29 -0.74 8.80
CA THR A 176 -3.07 -1.51 9.04
C THR A 176 -3.10 -2.93 8.47
N GLY A 177 -4.20 -3.35 7.86
CA GLY A 177 -4.40 -4.72 7.41
C GLY A 177 -4.64 -5.70 8.56
N GLY A 178 -4.40 -6.98 8.31
CA GLY A 178 -4.56 -8.04 9.31
C GLY A 178 -3.49 -8.00 10.41
N PRO A 179 -3.71 -8.69 11.54
CA PRO A 179 -2.75 -8.77 12.63
C PRO A 179 -1.46 -9.45 12.16
N SER A 180 -0.32 -8.99 12.67
CA SER A 180 0.98 -9.63 12.40
C SER A 180 0.99 -11.08 12.89
N PRO A 181 1.51 -12.05 12.10
CA PRO A 181 1.66 -13.43 12.53
C PRO A 181 2.44 -13.60 13.86
N GLN A 182 3.28 -12.66 14.21
CA GLN A 182 4.04 -12.67 15.47
C GLN A 182 3.16 -12.55 16.73
N ARG A 183 1.90 -12.12 16.61
CA ARG A 183 0.95 -12.07 17.72
C ARG A 183 0.24 -13.40 17.97
N PHE A 184 0.42 -14.39 17.11
CA PHE A 184 -0.06 -15.76 17.31
C PHE A 184 1.01 -16.69 17.92
N GLY A 185 1.97 -16.12 18.68
CA GLY A 185 2.92 -16.92 19.46
C GLY A 185 2.23 -17.72 20.56
N ALA A 186 2.89 -18.79 21.00
CA ALA A 186 2.36 -19.79 21.95
C ALA A 186 1.92 -19.23 23.32
N ASP A 187 2.22 -17.97 23.62
CA ASP A 187 1.81 -17.28 24.86
C ASP A 187 0.51 -16.47 24.72
N SER A 188 -0.05 -16.31 23.53
CA SER A 188 -1.40 -15.82 23.36
C SER A 188 -2.34 -16.99 23.60
N GLY A 189 -2.84 -17.13 24.81
CA GLY A 189 -3.96 -18.03 25.11
C GLY A 189 -5.09 -17.81 24.07
N PRO A 190 -5.99 -18.79 23.88
CA PRO A 190 -7.02 -18.73 22.86
C PRO A 190 -7.85 -17.45 23.04
N THR A 191 -7.55 -16.41 22.30
CA THR A 191 -8.46 -15.31 22.08
C THR A 191 -9.59 -15.88 21.24
N ALA A 192 -10.64 -16.29 21.94
CA ALA A 192 -11.89 -16.68 21.32
C ALA A 192 -12.31 -15.54 20.37
N PHE A 193 -12.40 -15.85 19.08
CA PHE A 193 -13.18 -15.04 18.17
C PHE A 193 -14.62 -15.15 18.64
N THR A 194 -15.08 -14.19 19.41
CA THR A 194 -16.51 -14.01 19.63
C THR A 194 -17.08 -13.43 18.35
N THR A 195 -17.88 -14.25 17.70
CA THR A 195 -18.76 -13.92 16.55
C THR A 195 -19.74 -12.80 16.91
#